data_67d0264b878a4372de098c4a1d9b42ab
#
_entry.id   67d0264b878a4372de098c4a1d9b42ab
#
_cell.length_a   1.000
_cell.length_b   1.000
_cell.length_c   1.000
_cell.angle_alpha   90.00
_cell.angle_beta   90.00
_cell.angle_gamma   90.00
#
_symmetry.space_group_name_H-M   'P 1'
#
loop_
_entity.id
_entity.type
_entity.pdbx_description
1 polymer ?
#
loop_
_entity_poly.entity_id
_entity_poly.type
_entity_poly.pdbx_seq_one_letter_code
_entity_poly.pdbx_strand_id
1 'polypeptide(L)'
;MLLSWGVIMKMDIKRDKKFININRKMKINNILLKGILVIIFIILMIILTFIYKTVVSKKINLLLLESTNLSNVKIDSATINDKIDVLNLNKYTDSHRHSGDYRYLFDEICIDVDENDCITSIHSRFDEGKTEITVNDISNIKTIDEVEEILGEDYYDGIFDWEQFLNSYVYYDRENNMVAEFVYFNFDEQSENNRLVTWINIYSK
;
A
#
# COMPACT_ATOMS: atom_id res chain seq x y z
N MET A 1 72.59 28.19 -39.84
CA MET A 1 72.23 26.91 -39.18
C MET A 1 71.58 27.13 -37.78
N LEU A 2 71.01 28.31 -37.50
CA LEU A 2 70.40 28.66 -36.19
C LEU A 2 68.84 28.75 -36.18
N LEU A 3 68.21 28.66 -37.36
CA LEU A 3 66.72 28.75 -37.48
C LEU A 3 65.97 27.45 -37.26
N SER A 4 66.63 26.30 -37.27
CA SER A 4 65.98 24.98 -37.12
C SER A 4 65.62 24.59 -35.68
N TRP A 5 66.39 25.06 -34.71
CA TRP A 5 66.23 24.70 -33.29
C TRP A 5 65.01 25.38 -32.61
N GLY A 6 64.71 26.59 -33.04
CA GLY A 6 63.57 27.35 -32.48
C GLY A 6 62.18 26.79 -32.87
N VAL A 7 62.09 26.15 -34.06
CA VAL A 7 60.83 25.53 -34.52
C VAL A 7 60.58 24.20 -33.85
N ILE A 8 61.62 23.38 -33.61
CA ILE A 8 61.54 22.10 -32.95
C ILE A 8 61.10 22.30 -31.46
N MET A 9 61.71 23.22 -30.74
CA MET A 9 61.34 23.55 -29.36
C MET A 9 59.88 24.06 -29.23
N LYS A 10 59.36 24.87 -30.18
CA LYS A 10 57.97 25.33 -30.17
C LYS A 10 57.00 24.21 -30.47
N MET A 11 57.35 23.19 -31.25
CA MET A 11 56.49 22.02 -31.51
C MET A 11 56.40 21.08 -30.31
N ASP A 12 57.48 20.85 -29.57
CA ASP A 12 57.47 20.03 -28.36
C ASP A 12 56.63 20.66 -27.23
N ILE A 13 56.76 21.95 -27.00
CA ILE A 13 55.94 22.68 -26.02
C ILE A 13 54.46 22.66 -26.36
N LYS A 14 54.09 22.70 -27.66
CA LYS A 14 52.66 22.58 -28.07
C LYS A 14 52.13 21.15 -27.87
N ARG A 15 52.95 20.12 -28.13
CA ARG A 15 52.57 18.69 -27.86
C ARG A 15 52.37 18.46 -26.39
N ASP A 16 53.25 18.86 -25.53
CA ASP A 16 53.14 18.69 -24.09
C ASP A 16 51.92 19.38 -23.51
N LYS A 17 51.61 20.61 -23.93
CA LYS A 17 50.37 21.33 -23.50
C LYS A 17 49.10 20.59 -23.95
N LYS A 18 49.11 19.95 -25.13
CA LYS A 18 47.96 19.20 -25.63
C LYS A 18 47.75 17.87 -24.83
N PHE A 19 48.83 17.17 -24.49
CA PHE A 19 48.81 15.97 -23.66
C PHE A 19 48.34 16.27 -22.23
N ILE A 20 48.80 17.35 -21.61
CA ILE A 20 48.40 17.77 -20.26
C ILE A 20 46.92 18.11 -20.25
N ASN A 21 46.38 18.79 -21.28
CA ASN A 21 44.98 19.14 -21.37
C ASN A 21 44.07 17.93 -21.57
N ILE A 22 44.50 16.92 -22.36
CA ILE A 22 43.74 15.67 -22.54
C ILE A 22 43.68 14.88 -21.23
N ASN A 23 44.77 14.75 -20.52
CA ASN A 23 44.83 14.03 -19.24
C ASN A 23 43.99 14.73 -18.15
N ARG A 24 43.98 16.08 -18.14
CA ARG A 24 43.16 16.86 -17.21
C ARG A 24 41.67 16.68 -17.51
N LYS A 25 41.29 16.68 -18.79
CA LYS A 25 39.90 16.48 -19.23
C LYS A 25 39.41 15.06 -18.91
N MET A 26 40.26 14.02 -19.12
CA MET A 26 39.94 12.63 -18.74
C MET A 26 39.77 12.47 -17.21
N LYS A 27 40.60 13.13 -16.41
CA LYS A 27 40.52 13.09 -14.95
C LYS A 27 39.24 13.76 -14.43
N ILE A 28 38.86 14.88 -15.03
CA ILE A 28 37.59 15.59 -14.69
C ILE A 28 36.37 14.72 -15.07
N ASN A 29 36.36 14.10 -16.24
CA ASN A 29 35.28 13.22 -16.66
C ASN A 29 35.15 11.99 -15.74
N ASN A 30 36.24 11.42 -15.27
CA ASN A 30 36.22 10.29 -14.31
C ASN A 30 35.68 10.70 -12.94
N ILE A 31 35.97 11.92 -12.47
CA ILE A 31 35.43 12.44 -11.21
C ILE A 31 33.93 12.69 -11.37
N LEU A 32 33.50 13.28 -12.48
CA LEU A 32 32.10 13.52 -12.80
C LEU A 32 31.31 12.21 -12.89
N LEU A 33 31.85 11.21 -13.58
CA LEU A 33 31.24 9.88 -13.70
C LEU A 33 31.05 9.21 -12.33
N LYS A 34 32.08 9.27 -11.47
CA LYS A 34 31.99 8.75 -10.10
C LYS A 34 30.92 9.48 -9.29
N GLY A 35 30.83 10.81 -9.42
CA GLY A 35 29.78 11.59 -8.77
C GLY A 35 28.37 11.18 -9.21
N ILE A 36 28.16 10.99 -10.52
CA ILE A 36 26.88 10.52 -11.08
C ILE A 36 26.53 9.12 -10.54
N LEU A 37 27.49 8.20 -10.48
CA LEU A 37 27.25 6.85 -9.95
C LEU A 37 26.86 6.87 -8.48
N VAL A 38 27.45 7.74 -7.66
CA VAL A 38 27.07 7.91 -6.25
C VAL A 38 25.64 8.44 -6.13
N ILE A 39 25.25 9.43 -6.94
CA ILE A 39 23.88 9.95 -6.93
C ILE A 39 22.87 8.86 -7.34
N ILE A 40 23.15 8.09 -8.39
CA ILE A 40 22.29 6.97 -8.81
C ILE A 40 22.14 5.95 -7.68
N PHE A 41 23.24 5.61 -7.00
CA PHE A 41 23.21 4.68 -5.87
C PHE A 41 22.33 5.19 -4.71
N ILE A 42 22.43 6.49 -4.38
CA ILE A 42 21.58 7.10 -3.33
C ILE A 42 20.10 7.04 -3.73
N ILE A 43 19.76 7.38 -4.98
CA ILE A 43 18.39 7.32 -5.48
C ILE A 43 17.87 5.88 -5.41
N LEU A 44 18.67 4.89 -5.81
CA LEU A 44 18.30 3.48 -5.75
C LEU A 44 18.03 3.03 -4.30
N MET A 45 18.85 3.45 -3.34
CA MET A 45 18.65 3.16 -1.92
C MET A 45 17.35 3.78 -1.37
N ILE A 46 17.03 5.00 -1.78
CA ILE A 46 15.76 5.66 -1.41
C ILE A 46 14.56 4.86 -1.97
N ILE A 47 14.61 4.47 -3.24
CA ILE A 47 13.56 3.67 -3.88
C ILE A 47 13.38 2.32 -3.18
N LEU A 48 14.48 1.61 -2.90
CA LEU A 48 14.45 0.34 -2.18
C LEU A 48 13.87 0.48 -0.77
N THR A 49 14.23 1.54 -0.06
CA THR A 49 13.68 1.81 1.28
C THR A 49 12.17 2.09 1.21
N PHE A 50 11.72 2.81 0.19
CA PHE A 50 10.30 3.08 -0.02
C PHE A 50 9.52 1.79 -0.33
N ILE A 51 10.03 0.95 -1.26
CA ILE A 51 9.43 -0.35 -1.59
C ILE A 51 9.38 -1.25 -0.35
N TYR A 52 10.46 -1.28 0.44
CA TYR A 52 10.50 -2.06 1.67
C TYR A 52 9.41 -1.61 2.65
N LYS A 53 9.28 -0.30 2.90
CA LYS A 53 8.26 0.23 3.80
C LYS A 53 6.83 -0.05 3.34
N THR A 54 6.54 0.10 2.04
CA THR A 54 5.16 -0.02 1.53
C THR A 54 4.71 -1.46 1.31
N VAL A 55 5.60 -2.34 0.84
CA VAL A 55 5.19 -3.70 0.43
C VAL A 55 5.60 -4.76 1.45
N VAL A 56 6.84 -4.66 1.96
CA VAL A 56 7.41 -5.72 2.81
C VAL A 56 6.99 -5.56 4.25
N SER A 57 6.86 -4.33 4.76
CA SER A 57 6.52 -4.11 6.18
C SER A 57 5.09 -4.54 6.51
N LYS A 58 4.11 -4.25 5.65
CA LYS A 58 2.71 -4.71 5.85
C LYS A 58 2.65 -6.24 5.94
N LYS A 59 3.34 -6.94 5.04
CA LYS A 59 3.35 -8.41 5.02
C LYS A 59 4.07 -9.02 6.23
N ILE A 60 5.19 -8.43 6.66
CA ILE A 60 5.94 -8.89 7.83
C ILE A 60 5.14 -8.60 9.10
N ASN A 61 4.56 -7.40 9.22
CA ASN A 61 3.77 -7.04 10.40
C ASN A 61 2.56 -7.97 10.56
N LEU A 62 1.83 -8.29 9.50
CA LEU A 62 0.74 -9.28 9.54
C LEU A 62 1.21 -10.67 10.00
N LEU A 63 2.46 -11.05 9.72
CA LEU A 63 3.02 -12.34 10.18
C LEU A 63 3.41 -12.32 11.66
N LEU A 64 3.66 -11.14 12.24
CA LEU A 64 4.08 -10.95 13.63
C LEU A 64 2.88 -10.69 14.58
N LEU A 65 1.72 -10.31 14.05
CA LEU A 65 0.51 -10.11 14.85
C LEU A 65 0.10 -11.42 15.54
N GLU A 66 -0.48 -11.32 16.72
CA GLU A 66 -1.24 -12.42 17.29
C GLU A 66 -2.49 -12.72 16.45
N SER A 67 -3.02 -13.93 16.57
CA SER A 67 -4.20 -14.31 15.80
C SER A 67 -5.46 -13.83 16.53
N THR A 68 -6.25 -13.00 15.85
CA THR A 68 -7.55 -12.54 16.34
C THR A 68 -8.65 -13.41 15.72
N ASN A 69 -9.58 -13.93 16.50
CA ASN A 69 -10.72 -14.68 15.95
C ASN A 69 -11.67 -13.73 15.19
N LEU A 70 -11.75 -13.89 13.87
CA LEU A 70 -12.58 -13.08 12.97
C LEU A 70 -13.82 -13.83 12.45
N SER A 71 -14.11 -15.06 12.92
CA SER A 71 -15.24 -15.87 12.45
C SER A 71 -16.60 -15.18 12.62
N ASN A 72 -16.70 -14.26 13.58
CA ASN A 72 -17.91 -13.48 13.86
C ASN A 72 -17.84 -12.02 13.35
N VAL A 73 -16.90 -11.71 12.42
CA VAL A 73 -16.91 -10.46 11.68
C VAL A 73 -17.73 -10.66 10.42
N LYS A 74 -18.83 -9.93 10.30
CA LYS A 74 -19.81 -10.10 9.22
C LYS A 74 -20.22 -8.77 8.62
N ILE A 75 -20.53 -8.81 7.34
CA ILE A 75 -21.16 -7.71 6.60
C ILE A 75 -22.51 -8.21 6.13
N ASP A 76 -23.60 -7.57 6.57
CA ASP A 76 -24.98 -7.97 6.27
C ASP A 76 -25.23 -9.47 6.52
N SER A 77 -24.72 -9.98 7.62
CA SER A 77 -24.82 -11.39 8.05
C SER A 77 -23.91 -12.38 7.34
N ALA A 78 -23.11 -11.96 6.33
CA ALA A 78 -22.18 -12.81 5.60
C ALA A 78 -20.74 -12.62 6.04
N THR A 79 -19.97 -13.70 6.02
CA THR A 79 -18.53 -13.71 6.25
C THR A 79 -17.82 -14.59 5.20
N ILE A 80 -16.50 -14.71 5.30
CA ILE A 80 -15.70 -15.56 4.42
C ILE A 80 -16.09 -17.03 4.57
N ASN A 81 -16.13 -17.76 3.47
CA ASN A 81 -16.58 -19.13 3.29
C ASN A 81 -18.10 -19.36 3.39
N ASP A 82 -18.90 -18.34 3.70
CA ASP A 82 -20.35 -18.45 3.55
C ASP A 82 -20.73 -18.56 2.07
N LYS A 83 -21.89 -19.16 1.79
CA LYS A 83 -22.47 -19.15 0.46
C LYS A 83 -23.02 -17.76 0.12
N ILE A 84 -22.89 -17.35 -1.15
CA ILE A 84 -23.37 -16.03 -1.62
C ILE A 84 -24.88 -15.82 -1.40
N ASP A 85 -25.66 -16.90 -1.34
CA ASP A 85 -27.12 -16.87 -1.14
C ASP A 85 -27.55 -16.46 0.28
N VAL A 86 -26.60 -16.39 1.24
CA VAL A 86 -26.82 -15.79 2.56
C VAL A 86 -27.15 -14.30 2.43
N LEU A 87 -26.61 -13.63 1.41
CA LEU A 87 -26.83 -12.23 1.13
C LEU A 87 -28.06 -11.99 0.28
N ASN A 88 -28.89 -11.04 0.66
CA ASN A 88 -29.97 -10.54 -0.21
C ASN A 88 -29.39 -9.53 -1.22
N LEU A 89 -28.89 -10.01 -2.35
CA LEU A 89 -28.28 -9.16 -3.38
C LEU A 89 -29.22 -8.10 -3.95
N ASN A 90 -30.55 -8.32 -3.91
CA ASN A 90 -31.54 -7.33 -4.36
C ASN A 90 -31.63 -6.07 -3.50
N LYS A 91 -30.96 -6.07 -2.34
CA LYS A 91 -30.83 -4.91 -1.44
C LYS A 91 -29.91 -3.85 -2.02
N TYR A 92 -28.93 -4.24 -2.85
CA TYR A 92 -27.86 -3.38 -3.31
C TYR A 92 -28.17 -2.76 -4.68
N THR A 93 -27.51 -1.65 -4.96
CA THR A 93 -27.62 -0.93 -6.23
C THR A 93 -26.56 -1.46 -7.22
N ASP A 94 -27.00 -1.91 -8.41
CA ASP A 94 -26.06 -2.34 -9.45
C ASP A 94 -25.07 -1.22 -9.77
N SER A 95 -23.78 -1.55 -9.73
CA SER A 95 -22.74 -0.58 -10.00
C SER A 95 -22.54 -0.42 -11.52
N HIS A 96 -22.42 0.82 -11.96
CA HIS A 96 -22.00 1.16 -13.33
C HIS A 96 -20.47 1.20 -13.47
N ARG A 97 -19.73 0.93 -12.41
CA ARG A 97 -18.25 0.88 -12.43
C ARG A 97 -17.82 -0.47 -13.00
N HIS A 98 -16.97 -0.45 -14.00
CA HIS A 98 -16.31 -1.66 -14.48
C HIS A 98 -15.03 -1.90 -13.65
N SER A 99 -15.14 -2.71 -12.61
CA SER A 99 -13.99 -3.28 -11.90
C SER A 99 -13.91 -4.77 -12.28
N GLY A 100 -12.85 -5.17 -12.95
CA GLY A 100 -12.66 -6.55 -13.41
C GLY A 100 -12.30 -7.55 -12.30
N ASP A 101 -12.25 -7.09 -11.04
CA ASP A 101 -11.67 -7.87 -9.94
C ASP A 101 -12.71 -8.56 -9.05
N TYR A 102 -14.01 -8.24 -9.19
CA TYR A 102 -15.08 -8.82 -8.37
C TYR A 102 -16.16 -9.46 -9.22
N ARG A 103 -16.67 -10.60 -8.77
CA ARG A 103 -17.75 -11.33 -9.46
C ARG A 103 -19.12 -10.64 -9.29
N TYR A 104 -19.34 -10.02 -8.13
CA TYR A 104 -20.54 -9.22 -7.85
C TYR A 104 -20.11 -7.80 -7.49
N LEU A 105 -20.60 -6.83 -8.25
CA LEU A 105 -20.22 -5.43 -8.13
C LEU A 105 -21.45 -4.55 -7.96
N PHE A 106 -21.61 -4.04 -6.74
CA PHE A 106 -22.66 -3.08 -6.37
C PHE A 106 -22.02 -1.76 -5.93
N ASP A 107 -22.79 -0.69 -5.81
CA ASP A 107 -22.25 0.59 -5.36
C ASP A 107 -21.82 0.55 -3.89
N GLU A 108 -22.53 -0.23 -3.06
CA GLU A 108 -22.31 -0.33 -1.62
C GLU A 108 -21.37 -1.47 -1.22
N ILE A 109 -21.30 -2.52 -2.04
CA ILE A 109 -20.56 -3.73 -1.71
C ILE A 109 -19.99 -4.40 -2.96
N CYS A 110 -18.78 -4.91 -2.86
CA CYS A 110 -18.15 -5.74 -3.88
C CYS A 110 -17.82 -7.12 -3.28
N ILE A 111 -18.15 -8.19 -4.01
CA ILE A 111 -18.00 -9.54 -3.49
C ILE A 111 -17.31 -10.41 -4.53
N ASP A 112 -16.31 -11.17 -4.09
CA ASP A 112 -15.76 -12.24 -4.89
C ASP A 112 -16.08 -13.60 -4.25
N VAL A 113 -16.22 -14.62 -5.10
CA VAL A 113 -16.57 -15.97 -4.70
C VAL A 113 -15.71 -16.98 -5.46
N ASP A 114 -15.51 -18.12 -4.86
CA ASP A 114 -14.85 -19.28 -5.49
C ASP A 114 -15.75 -20.00 -6.51
N GLU A 115 -15.26 -21.10 -7.08
CA GLU A 115 -15.98 -21.94 -8.02
C GLU A 115 -17.23 -22.65 -7.43
N ASN A 116 -17.33 -22.68 -6.11
CA ASN A 116 -18.45 -23.26 -5.36
C ASN A 116 -19.41 -22.20 -4.84
N ASP A 117 -19.33 -20.95 -5.31
CA ASP A 117 -20.10 -19.80 -4.82
C ASP A 117 -19.92 -19.51 -3.31
N CYS A 118 -18.75 -19.87 -2.74
CA CYS A 118 -18.37 -19.47 -1.39
C CYS A 118 -17.63 -18.14 -1.44
N ILE A 119 -17.96 -17.23 -0.54
CA ILE A 119 -17.40 -15.88 -0.46
C ILE A 119 -15.90 -15.96 -0.11
N THR A 120 -15.06 -15.38 -0.94
CA THR A 120 -13.61 -15.26 -0.76
C THR A 120 -13.17 -13.86 -0.39
N SER A 121 -13.92 -12.84 -0.78
CA SER A 121 -13.73 -11.48 -0.31
C SER A 121 -15.03 -10.67 -0.29
N ILE A 122 -15.14 -9.77 0.65
CA ILE A 122 -16.19 -8.76 0.74
C ILE A 122 -15.52 -7.41 1.00
N HIS A 123 -15.83 -6.43 0.17
CA HIS A 123 -15.47 -5.05 0.36
C HIS A 123 -16.75 -4.22 0.47
N SER A 124 -16.94 -3.53 1.58
CA SER A 124 -18.15 -2.73 1.82
C SER A 124 -17.83 -1.31 2.23
N ARG A 125 -18.66 -0.37 1.76
CA ARG A 125 -18.62 1.05 2.10
C ARG A 125 -19.79 1.36 3.02
N PHE A 126 -19.51 2.08 4.12
CA PHE A 126 -20.50 2.41 5.15
C PHE A 126 -21.06 3.81 5.03
N ASP A 127 -20.44 4.68 4.26
CA ASP A 127 -20.86 6.06 4.02
C ASP A 127 -22.28 6.17 3.40
N GLU A 128 -22.79 5.09 2.80
CA GLU A 128 -24.11 5.05 2.18
C GLU A 128 -25.22 4.42 3.07
N GLY A 129 -24.86 3.90 4.25
CA GLY A 129 -25.83 3.41 5.25
C GLY A 129 -26.66 2.19 4.88
N LYS A 130 -26.30 1.48 3.78
CA LYS A 130 -27.05 0.30 3.30
C LYS A 130 -26.48 -1.02 3.76
N THR A 131 -25.23 -1.03 4.23
CA THR A 131 -24.55 -2.21 4.75
C THR A 131 -24.37 -2.09 6.26
N GLU A 132 -24.41 -3.20 6.97
CA GLU A 132 -24.25 -3.29 8.42
C GLU A 132 -23.04 -4.14 8.76
N ILE A 133 -22.17 -3.62 9.67
CA ILE A 133 -21.11 -4.40 10.26
C ILE A 133 -21.58 -5.04 11.56
N THR A 134 -21.29 -6.32 11.73
CA THR A 134 -21.42 -7.03 12.98
C THR A 134 -20.06 -7.61 13.37
N VAL A 135 -19.62 -7.35 14.58
CA VAL A 135 -18.38 -7.92 15.16
C VAL A 135 -18.76 -8.56 16.50
N ASN A 136 -18.53 -9.85 16.65
CA ASN A 136 -18.88 -10.62 17.85
C ASN A 136 -20.34 -10.39 18.30
N ASP A 137 -21.28 -10.43 17.34
CA ASP A 137 -22.72 -10.20 17.53
C ASP A 137 -23.12 -8.78 17.97
N ILE A 138 -22.16 -7.82 17.96
CA ILE A 138 -22.41 -6.40 18.19
C ILE A 138 -22.60 -5.72 16.84
N SER A 139 -23.77 -5.18 16.60
CA SER A 139 -24.14 -4.44 15.39
C SER A 139 -24.00 -2.94 15.57
N ASN A 140 -24.09 -2.20 14.46
CA ASN A 140 -24.04 -0.72 14.41
C ASN A 140 -22.70 -0.11 14.88
N ILE A 141 -21.61 -0.82 14.69
CA ILE A 141 -20.26 -0.32 14.92
C ILE A 141 -20.01 0.85 13.96
N LYS A 142 -19.56 1.99 14.51
CA LYS A 142 -19.33 3.22 13.74
C LYS A 142 -17.88 3.69 13.77
N THR A 143 -17.16 3.45 14.86
CA THR A 143 -15.82 3.98 15.06
C THR A 143 -14.79 2.84 15.12
N ILE A 144 -13.55 3.19 14.81
CA ILE A 144 -12.44 2.24 14.93
C ILE A 144 -12.14 1.90 16.41
N ASP A 145 -12.47 2.80 17.33
CA ASP A 145 -12.31 2.57 18.77
C ASP A 145 -13.25 1.47 19.26
N GLU A 146 -14.50 1.43 18.77
CA GLU A 146 -15.45 0.35 19.06
C GLU A 146 -14.94 -1.00 18.50
N VAL A 147 -14.30 -1.01 17.32
CA VAL A 147 -13.68 -2.22 16.77
C VAL A 147 -12.55 -2.69 17.66
N GLU A 148 -11.67 -1.78 18.10
CA GLU A 148 -10.53 -2.07 18.98
C GLU A 148 -11.00 -2.59 20.35
N GLU A 149 -12.04 -2.01 20.92
CA GLU A 149 -12.65 -2.48 22.19
C GLU A 149 -13.14 -3.94 22.09
N ILE A 150 -13.68 -4.34 20.92
CA ILE A 150 -14.24 -5.68 20.71
C ILE A 150 -13.19 -6.71 20.32
N LEU A 151 -12.26 -6.35 19.41
CA LEU A 151 -11.28 -7.27 18.82
C LEU A 151 -9.90 -7.24 19.51
N GLY A 152 -9.63 -6.20 20.33
CA GLY A 152 -8.36 -6.00 21.02
C GLY A 152 -7.33 -5.22 20.19
N GLU A 153 -6.12 -5.08 20.76
CA GLU A 153 -5.04 -4.24 20.23
C GLU A 153 -4.10 -4.98 19.26
N ASP A 154 -4.35 -6.26 18.96
CA ASP A 154 -3.51 -7.09 18.08
C ASP A 154 -3.81 -6.85 16.60
N TYR A 155 -3.58 -5.62 16.15
CA TYR A 155 -3.77 -5.20 14.75
C TYR A 155 -2.52 -4.55 14.18
N TYR A 156 -2.43 -4.50 12.86
CA TYR A 156 -1.51 -3.64 12.14
C TYR A 156 -2.19 -2.30 11.85
N ASP A 157 -1.67 -1.22 12.43
CA ASP A 157 -2.07 0.14 12.08
C ASP A 157 -1.29 0.61 10.86
N GLY A 158 -2.00 1.00 9.80
CA GLY A 158 -1.43 1.40 8.53
C GLY A 158 -2.13 2.60 7.92
N ILE A 159 -1.41 3.28 7.02
CA ILE A 159 -2.01 4.29 6.15
C ILE A 159 -2.65 3.57 4.96
N PHE A 160 -3.95 3.73 4.79
CA PHE A 160 -4.70 3.20 3.66
C PHE A 160 -4.61 4.14 2.45
N ASP A 161 -4.98 5.40 2.66
CA ASP A 161 -4.86 6.46 1.64
C ASP A 161 -4.53 7.80 2.32
N TRP A 162 -3.32 8.29 2.13
CA TRP A 162 -2.86 9.53 2.76
C TRP A 162 -3.52 10.79 2.18
N GLU A 163 -3.95 10.75 0.89
CA GLU A 163 -4.60 11.90 0.24
C GLU A 163 -6.01 12.11 0.77
N GLN A 164 -6.68 11.03 1.18
CA GLN A 164 -8.01 11.05 1.75
C GLN A 164 -8.01 11.01 3.29
N PHE A 165 -6.84 11.06 3.92
CA PHE A 165 -6.69 10.92 5.38
C PHE A 165 -7.29 9.62 5.92
N LEU A 166 -7.09 8.52 5.20
CA LEU A 166 -7.58 7.21 5.58
C LEU A 166 -6.47 6.36 6.17
N ASN A 167 -6.70 5.85 7.37
CA ASN A 167 -5.90 4.82 8.02
C ASN A 167 -6.68 3.51 8.06
N SER A 168 -6.02 2.40 8.40
CA SER A 168 -6.67 1.12 8.58
C SER A 168 -6.10 0.33 9.75
N TYR A 169 -6.99 -0.35 10.49
CA TYR A 169 -6.62 -1.43 11.40
C TYR A 169 -6.83 -2.76 10.68
N VAL A 170 -5.78 -3.58 10.63
CA VAL A 170 -5.78 -4.87 9.94
C VAL A 170 -5.59 -5.98 10.95
N TYR A 171 -6.61 -6.78 11.14
CA TYR A 171 -6.61 -7.98 11.99
C TYR A 171 -6.39 -9.23 11.15
N TYR A 172 -5.78 -10.24 11.73
CA TYR A 172 -5.49 -11.50 11.06
C TYR A 172 -5.91 -12.71 11.90
N ASP A 173 -6.80 -13.52 11.33
CA ASP A 173 -7.19 -14.82 11.86
C ASP A 173 -6.41 -15.93 11.14
N ARG A 174 -5.45 -16.52 11.85
CA ARG A 174 -4.61 -17.59 11.28
C ARG A 174 -5.33 -18.91 11.17
N GLU A 175 -6.26 -19.19 12.09
CA GLU A 175 -7.00 -20.44 12.12
C GLU A 175 -7.96 -20.54 10.94
N ASN A 176 -8.63 -19.42 10.62
CA ASN A 176 -9.59 -19.33 9.53
C ASN A 176 -8.97 -18.76 8.23
N ASN A 177 -7.67 -18.46 8.24
CA ASN A 177 -6.94 -17.83 7.13
C ASN A 177 -7.64 -16.57 6.58
N MET A 178 -8.12 -15.72 7.48
CA MET A 178 -8.97 -14.57 7.20
C MET A 178 -8.30 -13.28 7.63
N VAL A 179 -8.50 -12.22 6.86
CA VAL A 179 -8.08 -10.85 7.18
C VAL A 179 -9.30 -9.97 7.21
N ALA A 180 -9.39 -9.10 8.23
CA ALA A 180 -10.35 -8.01 8.28
C ALA A 180 -9.58 -6.68 8.37
N GLU A 181 -9.83 -5.78 7.41
CA GLU A 181 -9.24 -4.45 7.35
C GLU A 181 -10.35 -3.41 7.52
N PHE A 182 -10.32 -2.69 8.63
CA PHE A 182 -11.25 -1.61 8.94
C PHE A 182 -10.59 -0.28 8.58
N VAL A 183 -11.13 0.41 7.60
CA VAL A 183 -10.62 1.70 7.12
C VAL A 183 -11.44 2.83 7.75
N TYR A 184 -10.74 3.81 8.29
CA TYR A 184 -11.36 4.90 9.03
C TYR A 184 -10.73 6.26 8.68
N PHE A 185 -11.48 7.34 8.90
CA PHE A 185 -10.95 8.69 8.76
C PHE A 185 -10.02 9.04 9.91
N ASN A 186 -8.85 9.55 9.58
CA ASN A 186 -7.85 10.05 10.53
C ASN A 186 -7.71 11.58 10.35
N PHE A 187 -8.75 12.31 10.76
CA PHE A 187 -8.76 13.77 10.76
C PHE A 187 -8.22 14.33 12.09
N ASP A 188 -8.18 15.67 12.21
CA ASP A 188 -7.91 16.32 13.48
C ASP A 188 -8.97 15.92 14.53
N GLU A 189 -8.56 15.81 15.80
CA GLU A 189 -9.41 15.36 16.92
C GLU A 189 -10.73 16.13 17.08
N GLN A 190 -10.81 17.36 16.54
CA GLN A 190 -12.01 18.21 16.58
C GLN A 190 -13.02 17.91 15.47
N SER A 191 -12.67 17.04 14.51
CA SER A 191 -13.58 16.68 13.43
C SER A 191 -14.62 15.66 13.90
N GLU A 192 -15.90 15.91 13.62
CA GLU A 192 -17.00 14.97 13.92
C GLU A 192 -16.84 13.62 13.19
N ASN A 193 -16.10 13.60 12.09
CA ASN A 193 -15.84 12.40 11.30
C ASN A 193 -14.54 11.69 11.68
N ASN A 194 -13.79 12.22 12.66
CA ASN A 194 -12.58 11.56 13.10
C ASN A 194 -12.87 10.17 13.64
N ARG A 195 -12.05 9.19 13.23
CA ARG A 195 -12.14 7.78 13.63
C ARG A 195 -13.41 7.03 13.20
N LEU A 196 -14.25 7.61 12.32
CA LEU A 196 -15.38 6.90 11.73
C LEU A 196 -14.90 5.86 10.72
N VAL A 197 -15.36 4.62 10.87
CA VAL A 197 -15.12 3.55 9.90
C VAL A 197 -15.93 3.88 8.65
N THR A 198 -15.25 3.90 7.51
CA THR A 198 -15.83 4.19 6.21
C THR A 198 -15.87 3.00 5.28
N TRP A 199 -14.86 2.10 5.37
CA TRP A 199 -14.81 0.86 4.59
C TRP A 199 -14.39 -0.30 5.47
N ILE A 200 -14.81 -1.50 5.06
CA ILE A 200 -14.28 -2.76 5.59
C ILE A 200 -13.96 -3.70 4.43
N ASN A 201 -12.81 -4.34 4.52
CA ASN A 201 -12.39 -5.40 3.62
C ASN A 201 -12.25 -6.68 4.43
N ILE A 202 -12.98 -7.73 4.07
CA ILE A 202 -12.80 -9.06 4.64
C ILE A 202 -12.41 -9.99 3.51
N TYR A 203 -11.31 -10.74 3.65
CA TYR A 203 -10.84 -11.63 2.58
C TYR A 203 -10.07 -12.83 3.13
N SER A 204 -10.10 -13.92 2.37
CA SER A 204 -9.22 -15.08 2.59
C SER A 204 -7.82 -14.78 2.07
N LYS A 205 -6.77 -15.26 2.76
CA LYS A 205 -5.38 -15.01 2.42
C LYS A 205 -4.75 -16.17 1.65
#